data_1667c1928cd01f964ac7498748b0fbb1
#
_entry.id   1667c1928cd01f964ac7498748b0fbb1
#
_cell.length_a   1.000
_cell.length_b   1.000
_cell.length_c   1.000
_cell.angle_alpha   90.00
_cell.angle_beta   90.00
_cell.angle_gamma   90.00
#
_symmetry.space_group_name_H-M   'P 1'
#
loop_
_entity.id
_entity.type
_entity.pdbx_description
1 polymer ?
#
loop_
_entity_poly.entity_id
_entity_poly.type
_entity_poly.pdbx_seq_one_letter_code
_entity_poly.pdbx_strand_id
1 'polypeptide(L)'
;MTRFLASFDIEDWFHAENIKPSLPTTNWNELESRVERNTHELLDILAQAQARSTFFVLGWVARRHPSLVRRISAEGHEVASHTDAHHRCYNLSRGELVADLARARDTLEQVTGTRVLGLRAPAFTITDEALDCLAEAKYWYDSSFYAFRLHDRYGRLATPIDPEQPVVQVRAGLLELPMTRLMLGPLALPWAGGGYFRLIPYALYRRGVARRLETRSWFMFYFHPWELDAEEVPLPTLSATMKFRSYTGRGRMRRDLRSLLQEFGSARIDDTLKSLGYQPA
;
A
#
# COMPACT_ATOMS: atom_id res chain seq x y z
N MET A 1 -18.19 14.48 3.58
CA MET A 1 -16.79 14.97 3.64
C MET A 1 -15.99 14.21 2.60
N THR A 2 -15.21 14.92 1.78
CA THR A 2 -14.28 14.32 0.82
C THR A 2 -13.08 13.72 1.57
N ARG A 3 -12.62 12.55 1.15
CA ARG A 3 -11.54 11.80 1.81
C ARG A 3 -10.49 11.37 0.81
N PHE A 4 -9.30 11.97 0.93
CA PHE A 4 -8.09 11.48 0.29
C PHE A 4 -7.31 10.68 1.33
N LEU A 5 -7.05 9.41 1.04
CA LEU A 5 -6.34 8.48 1.91
C LEU A 5 -5.03 8.09 1.25
N ALA A 6 -3.94 8.64 1.72
CA ALA A 6 -2.61 8.20 1.31
C ALA A 6 -2.19 6.99 2.17
N SER A 7 -1.72 5.97 1.51
CA SER A 7 -1.21 4.75 2.15
C SER A 7 0.12 4.34 1.52
N PHE A 8 0.97 3.67 2.28
CA PHE A 8 2.32 3.34 1.87
C PHE A 8 2.64 1.90 2.22
N ASP A 9 3.14 1.16 1.23
CA ASP A 9 3.58 -0.21 1.44
C ASP A 9 5.07 -0.17 1.81
N ILE A 10 5.37 -0.46 3.09
CA ILE A 10 6.71 -0.32 3.65
C ILE A 10 7.52 -1.57 3.39
N GLU A 11 8.15 -1.52 2.25
CA GLU A 11 9.00 -2.53 1.69
C GLU A 11 10.26 -1.91 1.06
N ASP A 12 11.28 -2.72 0.84
CA ASP A 12 12.47 -2.28 0.15
C ASP A 12 12.36 -2.49 -1.37
N TRP A 13 13.24 -1.87 -2.13
CA TRP A 13 13.29 -1.95 -3.59
C TRP A 13 13.37 -3.39 -4.11
N PHE A 14 13.99 -4.30 -3.36
CA PHE A 14 14.14 -5.71 -3.75
C PHE A 14 12.89 -6.56 -3.50
N HIS A 15 11.89 -6.04 -2.78
CA HIS A 15 10.58 -6.69 -2.68
C HIS A 15 9.71 -6.43 -3.90
N ALA A 16 10.03 -5.41 -4.70
CA ALA A 16 9.24 -5.06 -5.88
C ALA A 16 9.15 -6.20 -6.89
N GLU A 17 7.93 -6.61 -7.23
CA GLU A 17 7.63 -7.77 -8.09
C GLU A 17 8.24 -7.71 -9.50
N ASN A 18 8.48 -6.52 -10.02
CA ASN A 18 9.15 -6.32 -11.30
C ASN A 18 10.68 -6.37 -11.21
N ILE A 19 11.23 -6.32 -10.02
CA ILE A 19 12.68 -6.37 -9.76
C ILE A 19 13.13 -7.77 -9.33
N LYS A 20 12.32 -8.47 -8.53
CA LYS A 20 12.62 -9.82 -8.02
C LYS A 20 13.24 -10.79 -9.04
N PRO A 21 12.72 -10.91 -10.29
CA PRO A 21 13.30 -11.84 -11.28
C PRO A 21 14.73 -11.49 -11.72
N SER A 22 15.19 -10.28 -11.47
CA SER A 22 16.51 -9.77 -11.86
C SER A 22 17.49 -9.74 -10.69
N LEU A 23 17.09 -10.21 -9.50
CA LEU A 23 17.96 -10.23 -8.33
C LEU A 23 19.03 -11.32 -8.45
N PRO A 24 20.29 -11.02 -8.08
CA PRO A 24 21.38 -12.01 -8.08
C PRO A 24 21.25 -13.02 -6.94
N THR A 25 20.46 -12.73 -5.93
CA THR A 25 20.20 -13.56 -4.75
C THR A 25 18.76 -13.45 -4.30
N THR A 26 18.25 -14.49 -3.66
CA THR A 26 16.95 -14.45 -2.94
C THR A 26 17.12 -14.11 -1.45
N ASN A 27 18.36 -14.01 -0.95
CA ASN A 27 18.64 -13.63 0.42
C ASN A 27 18.65 -12.10 0.59
N TRP A 28 17.54 -11.57 1.05
CA TRP A 28 17.36 -10.12 1.27
C TRP A 28 18.35 -9.52 2.28
N ASN A 29 18.91 -10.34 3.17
CA ASN A 29 19.90 -9.86 4.13
C ASN A 29 21.26 -9.49 3.50
N GLU A 30 21.51 -9.95 2.29
CA GLU A 30 22.73 -9.64 1.53
C GLU A 30 22.58 -8.35 0.69
N LEU A 31 21.35 -7.83 0.58
CA LEU A 31 21.05 -6.65 -0.23
C LEU A 31 21.10 -5.38 0.63
N GLU A 32 21.56 -4.27 0.01
CA GLU A 32 21.51 -2.95 0.65
C GLU A 32 20.07 -2.53 0.92
N SER A 33 19.71 -2.43 2.19
CA SER A 33 18.38 -1.94 2.59
C SER A 33 18.35 -0.41 2.53
N ARG A 34 17.32 0.13 1.90
CA ARG A 34 17.05 1.57 1.76
C ARG A 34 15.71 1.98 2.33
N VAL A 35 14.95 1.02 2.87
CA VAL A 35 13.59 1.26 3.38
C VAL A 35 13.57 2.28 4.50
N GLU A 36 14.55 2.22 5.41
CA GLU A 36 14.62 3.14 6.55
C GLU A 36 14.84 4.58 6.09
N ARG A 37 15.87 4.83 5.27
CA ARG A 37 16.16 6.15 4.70
C ARG A 37 14.96 6.74 3.96
N ASN A 38 14.37 5.96 3.08
CA ASN A 38 13.28 6.41 2.23
C ASN A 38 11.98 6.65 3.01
N THR A 39 11.73 5.85 4.05
CA THR A 39 10.56 6.04 4.92
C THR A 39 10.74 7.24 5.84
N HIS A 40 11.94 7.51 6.34
CA HIS A 40 12.21 8.74 7.10
C HIS A 40 11.91 9.98 6.27
N GLU A 41 12.33 10.01 5.01
CA GLU A 41 12.01 11.09 4.10
C GLU A 41 10.49 11.25 3.86
N LEU A 42 9.78 10.13 3.71
CA LEU A 42 8.33 10.14 3.59
C LEU A 42 7.64 10.74 4.82
N LEU A 43 8.09 10.37 6.01
CA LEU A 43 7.59 10.92 7.27
C LEU A 43 7.81 12.44 7.36
N ASP A 44 8.97 12.92 6.93
CA ASP A 44 9.26 14.35 6.90
C ASP A 44 8.33 15.12 5.92
N ILE A 45 8.02 14.52 4.77
CA ILE A 45 7.03 15.09 3.81
C ILE A 45 5.62 15.16 4.43
N LEU A 46 5.20 14.09 5.12
CA LEU A 46 3.89 14.03 5.79
C LEU A 46 3.80 15.03 6.93
N ALA A 47 4.86 15.16 7.73
CA ALA A 47 4.92 16.15 8.82
C ALA A 47 4.79 17.58 8.28
N GLN A 48 5.49 17.93 7.19
CA GLN A 48 5.38 19.24 6.53
C GLN A 48 3.98 19.52 5.96
N ALA A 49 3.28 18.47 5.53
CA ALA A 49 1.90 18.58 5.04
C ALA A 49 0.86 18.49 6.16
N GLN A 50 1.26 18.28 7.42
CA GLN A 50 0.39 18.00 8.56
C GLN A 50 -0.61 16.85 8.28
N ALA A 51 -0.20 15.86 7.49
CA ALA A 51 -1.01 14.74 7.05
C ALA A 51 -0.79 13.50 7.92
N ARG A 52 -1.85 12.73 8.15
CA ARG A 52 -1.78 11.40 8.75
C ARG A 52 -2.12 10.36 7.69
N SER A 53 -1.51 9.20 7.78
CA SER A 53 -1.62 8.18 6.73
C SER A 53 -1.54 6.77 7.33
N THR A 54 -1.82 5.77 6.52
CA THR A 54 -1.69 4.35 6.88
C THR A 54 -0.46 3.76 6.23
N PHE A 55 0.35 3.04 7.01
CA PHE A 55 1.57 2.38 6.60
C PHE A 55 1.38 0.87 6.70
N PHE A 56 1.33 0.19 5.57
CA PHE A 56 1.28 -1.26 5.50
C PHE A 56 2.71 -1.80 5.56
N VAL A 57 3.09 -2.36 6.70
CA VAL A 57 4.47 -2.71 7.02
C VAL A 57 4.68 -4.22 6.96
N LEU A 58 5.74 -4.67 6.28
CA LEU A 58 6.19 -6.06 6.32
C LEU A 58 6.70 -6.44 7.72
N GLY A 59 6.33 -7.62 8.20
CA GLY A 59 6.90 -8.15 9.43
C GLY A 59 8.44 -8.27 9.36
N TRP A 60 8.98 -8.65 8.19
CA TRP A 60 10.42 -8.65 7.94
C TRP A 60 11.07 -7.28 8.17
N VAL A 61 10.46 -6.20 7.68
CA VAL A 61 10.95 -4.83 7.89
C VAL A 61 10.86 -4.46 9.37
N ALA A 62 9.76 -4.81 10.04
CA ALA A 62 9.55 -4.48 11.44
C ALA A 62 10.58 -5.14 12.36
N ARG A 63 10.98 -6.39 12.09
CA ARG A 63 12.05 -7.06 12.83
C ARG A 63 13.41 -6.43 12.61
N ARG A 64 13.71 -5.98 11.40
CA ARG A 64 15.00 -5.42 11.02
C ARG A 64 15.14 -3.95 11.42
N HIS A 65 14.05 -3.19 11.35
CA HIS A 65 14.02 -1.76 11.61
C HIS A 65 12.91 -1.39 12.63
N PRO A 66 12.94 -1.94 13.85
CA PRO A 66 11.87 -1.69 14.82
C PRO A 66 11.76 -0.22 15.26
N SER A 67 12.87 0.53 15.25
CA SER A 67 12.90 1.96 15.52
C SER A 67 12.10 2.77 14.49
N LEU A 68 12.19 2.39 13.21
CA LEU A 68 11.41 3.00 12.13
C LEU A 68 9.90 2.82 12.37
N VAL A 69 9.48 1.59 12.68
CA VAL A 69 8.05 1.29 12.87
C VAL A 69 7.50 1.98 14.12
N ARG A 70 8.29 2.06 15.20
CA ARG A 70 7.94 2.89 16.38
C ARG A 70 7.81 4.38 16.03
N ARG A 71 8.70 4.93 15.17
CA ARG A 71 8.62 6.31 14.70
C ARG A 71 7.32 6.55 13.94
N ILE A 72 6.95 5.68 12.99
CA ILE A 72 5.69 5.76 12.24
C ILE A 72 4.49 5.87 13.20
N SER A 73 4.41 4.97 14.19
CA SER A 73 3.34 4.96 15.18
C SER A 73 3.36 6.21 16.08
N ALA A 74 4.54 6.61 16.57
CA ALA A 74 4.70 7.76 17.47
C ALA A 74 4.35 9.10 16.80
N GLU A 75 4.55 9.22 15.49
CA GLU A 75 4.12 10.39 14.71
C GLU A 75 2.62 10.39 14.39
N GLY A 76 1.85 9.42 14.92
CA GLY A 76 0.39 9.36 14.83
C GLY A 76 -0.14 8.76 13.53
N HIS A 77 0.69 8.06 12.77
CA HIS A 77 0.25 7.28 11.62
C HIS A 77 -0.28 5.92 12.05
N GLU A 78 -1.13 5.32 11.22
CA GLU A 78 -1.57 3.94 11.41
C GLU A 78 -0.50 2.98 10.90
N VAL A 79 -0.16 1.98 11.71
CA VAL A 79 0.63 0.81 11.30
C VAL A 79 -0.33 -0.34 11.02
N ALA A 80 -0.37 -0.80 9.77
CA ALA A 80 -1.13 -1.93 9.28
C ALA A 80 -0.18 -3.00 8.73
N SER A 81 -0.68 -4.20 8.46
CA SER A 81 0.11 -5.34 8.01
C SER A 81 0.28 -5.36 6.49
N HIS A 82 1.50 -5.66 6.02
CA HIS A 82 1.77 -6.03 4.62
C HIS A 82 2.23 -7.48 4.49
N THR A 83 1.71 -8.39 5.35
CA THR A 83 2.19 -9.76 5.56
C THR A 83 3.59 -9.83 6.21
N ASP A 84 4.11 -11.02 6.42
CA ASP A 84 5.43 -11.20 7.06
C ASP A 84 6.58 -11.19 6.05
N ALA A 85 6.47 -11.99 5.00
CA ALA A 85 7.58 -12.29 4.08
C ALA A 85 7.31 -11.91 2.62
N HIS A 86 6.35 -11.03 2.36
CA HIS A 86 6.00 -10.56 1.02
C HIS A 86 5.74 -11.68 0.01
N HIS A 87 5.12 -12.78 0.46
CA HIS A 87 4.64 -13.83 -0.43
C HIS A 87 3.31 -13.45 -1.07
N ARG A 88 3.09 -13.85 -2.31
CA ARG A 88 1.78 -13.73 -2.94
C ARG A 88 0.82 -14.70 -2.25
N CYS A 89 -0.35 -14.22 -1.83
CA CYS A 89 -1.30 -15.03 -1.05
C CYS A 89 -1.66 -16.34 -1.73
N TYR A 90 -1.85 -16.35 -3.04
CA TYR A 90 -2.20 -17.56 -3.80
C TYR A 90 -1.05 -18.55 -3.99
N ASN A 91 0.19 -18.22 -3.58
CA ASN A 91 1.33 -19.13 -3.61
C ASN A 91 1.54 -19.86 -2.28
N LEU A 92 0.77 -19.52 -1.26
CA LEU A 92 0.83 -20.14 0.06
C LEU A 92 -0.37 -21.09 0.23
N SER A 93 -0.16 -22.20 0.88
CA SER A 93 -1.26 -22.97 1.44
C SER A 93 -1.98 -22.18 2.53
N ARG A 94 -3.22 -22.54 2.83
CA ARG A 94 -3.99 -21.89 3.90
C ARG A 94 -3.23 -21.82 5.22
N GLY A 95 -2.60 -22.92 5.64
CA GLY A 95 -1.82 -22.97 6.88
C GLY A 95 -0.61 -22.06 6.89
N GLU A 96 0.12 -21.98 5.78
CA GLU A 96 1.24 -21.06 5.61
C GLU A 96 0.79 -19.61 5.63
N LEU A 97 -0.34 -19.30 4.98
CA LEU A 97 -0.88 -17.93 4.96
C LEU A 97 -1.32 -17.51 6.37
N VAL A 98 -2.06 -18.34 7.10
CA VAL A 98 -2.47 -18.05 8.49
C VAL A 98 -1.25 -17.82 9.38
N ALA A 99 -0.21 -18.65 9.26
CA ALA A 99 1.03 -18.49 10.02
C ALA A 99 1.78 -17.21 9.65
N ASP A 100 1.81 -16.83 8.36
CA ASP A 100 2.44 -15.59 7.90
C ASP A 100 1.70 -14.36 8.42
N LEU A 101 0.37 -14.35 8.36
CA LEU A 101 -0.49 -13.29 8.89
C LEU A 101 -0.33 -13.10 10.39
N ALA A 102 -0.28 -14.19 11.15
CA ALA A 102 -0.08 -14.16 12.60
C ALA A 102 1.29 -13.58 12.97
N ARG A 103 2.36 -14.10 12.34
CA ARG A 103 3.73 -13.58 12.59
C ARG A 103 3.86 -12.09 12.29
N ALA A 104 3.27 -11.62 11.18
CA ALA A 104 3.29 -10.21 10.81
C ALA A 104 2.62 -9.37 11.89
N ARG A 105 1.39 -9.74 12.29
CA ARG A 105 0.64 -9.02 13.31
C ARG A 105 1.38 -8.98 14.63
N ASP A 106 1.78 -10.14 15.16
CA ASP A 106 2.45 -10.25 16.46
C ASP A 106 3.72 -9.39 16.50
N THR A 107 4.51 -9.42 15.41
CA THR A 107 5.70 -8.59 15.28
C THR A 107 5.37 -7.09 15.33
N LEU A 108 4.37 -6.65 14.55
CA LEU A 108 4.00 -5.24 14.47
C LEU A 108 3.40 -4.74 15.79
N GLU A 109 2.53 -5.54 16.43
CA GLU A 109 1.93 -5.21 17.72
C GLU A 109 2.97 -5.17 18.84
N GLN A 110 3.95 -6.10 18.87
CA GLN A 110 5.07 -6.05 19.80
C GLN A 110 5.93 -4.79 19.66
N VAL A 111 6.16 -4.36 18.42
CA VAL A 111 6.99 -3.19 18.14
C VAL A 111 6.29 -1.88 18.49
N THR A 112 4.97 -1.78 18.21
CA THR A 112 4.21 -0.53 18.34
C THR A 112 3.44 -0.40 19.64
N GLY A 113 3.14 -1.52 20.31
CA GLY A 113 2.23 -1.57 21.46
C GLY A 113 0.76 -1.29 21.12
N THR A 114 0.40 -1.29 19.82
CA THR A 114 -0.97 -1.00 19.34
C THR A 114 -1.52 -2.14 18.50
N ARG A 115 -2.85 -2.31 18.47
CA ARG A 115 -3.51 -3.32 17.62
C ARG A 115 -3.28 -3.01 16.15
N VAL A 116 -2.96 -4.04 15.40
CA VAL A 116 -2.89 -4.01 13.92
C VAL A 116 -4.26 -4.43 13.37
N LEU A 117 -4.96 -3.47 12.78
CA LEU A 117 -6.34 -3.64 12.35
C LEU A 117 -6.49 -3.98 10.86
N GLY A 118 -5.59 -3.47 10.03
CA GLY A 118 -5.67 -3.57 8.58
C GLY A 118 -4.60 -4.42 7.95
N LEU A 119 -4.90 -4.85 6.71
CA LEU A 119 -3.95 -5.55 5.86
C LEU A 119 -3.99 -5.00 4.43
N ARG A 120 -2.85 -5.10 3.77
CA ARG A 120 -2.73 -5.07 2.31
C ARG A 120 -1.89 -6.26 1.85
N ALA A 121 -2.45 -7.07 0.94
CA ALA A 121 -1.74 -8.22 0.38
C ALA A 121 -0.63 -7.77 -0.58
N PRO A 122 0.57 -8.38 -0.54
CA PRO A 122 1.64 -8.12 -1.49
C PRO A 122 1.16 -8.23 -2.93
N ALA A 123 1.54 -7.24 -3.75
CA ALA A 123 1.15 -7.15 -5.16
C ALA A 123 -0.37 -7.28 -5.42
N PHE A 124 -1.22 -6.97 -4.43
CA PHE A 124 -2.68 -7.07 -4.52
C PHE A 124 -3.18 -8.49 -4.84
N THR A 125 -2.53 -9.50 -4.28
CA THR A 125 -2.79 -10.92 -4.58
C THR A 125 -3.89 -11.54 -3.72
N ILE A 126 -4.91 -10.76 -3.35
CA ILE A 126 -6.03 -11.21 -2.53
C ILE A 126 -6.90 -12.24 -3.28
N THR A 127 -7.35 -13.27 -2.57
CA THR A 127 -8.25 -14.33 -3.05
C THR A 127 -9.37 -14.55 -2.04
N ASP A 128 -10.43 -15.28 -2.42
CA ASP A 128 -11.51 -15.62 -1.47
C ASP A 128 -10.99 -16.40 -0.25
N GLU A 129 -10.07 -17.35 -0.46
CA GLU A 129 -9.42 -18.07 0.62
C GLU A 129 -8.60 -17.13 1.53
N ALA A 130 -7.90 -16.15 0.94
CA ALA A 130 -7.17 -15.16 1.73
C ALA A 130 -8.11 -14.27 2.54
N LEU A 131 -9.28 -13.89 1.99
CA LEU A 131 -10.30 -13.17 2.76
C LEU A 131 -10.83 -14.00 3.95
N ASP A 132 -11.00 -15.31 3.76
CA ASP A 132 -11.40 -16.21 4.87
C ASP A 132 -10.32 -16.27 5.96
N CYS A 133 -9.04 -16.40 5.57
CA CYS A 133 -7.92 -16.36 6.51
C CYS A 133 -7.82 -15.02 7.25
N LEU A 134 -8.07 -13.89 6.59
CA LEU A 134 -8.08 -12.57 7.21
C LEU A 134 -9.20 -12.41 8.23
N ALA A 135 -10.40 -12.90 7.90
CA ALA A 135 -11.54 -12.88 8.81
C ALA A 135 -11.28 -13.74 10.06
N GLU A 136 -10.74 -14.95 9.89
CA GLU A 136 -10.35 -15.83 11.00
C GLU A 136 -9.23 -15.23 11.86
N ALA A 137 -8.26 -14.60 11.21
CA ALA A 137 -7.20 -13.86 11.88
C ALA A 137 -7.70 -12.53 12.48
N LYS A 138 -8.99 -12.19 12.39
CA LYS A 138 -9.63 -11.00 12.96
C LYS A 138 -9.00 -9.67 12.50
N TYR A 139 -8.58 -9.58 11.24
CA TYR A 139 -8.34 -8.30 10.63
C TYR A 139 -9.68 -7.59 10.45
N TRP A 140 -9.69 -6.29 10.69
CA TRP A 140 -10.90 -5.48 10.55
C TRP A 140 -11.14 -5.03 9.13
N TYR A 141 -10.04 -4.72 8.40
CA TYR A 141 -10.14 -4.35 7.01
C TYR A 141 -8.98 -4.89 6.17
N ASP A 142 -9.24 -5.05 4.89
CA ASP A 142 -8.30 -5.27 3.81
C ASP A 142 -8.33 -4.11 2.81
N SER A 143 -7.22 -3.84 2.13
CA SER A 143 -7.14 -2.85 1.06
C SER A 143 -6.31 -3.41 -0.10
N SER A 144 -6.75 -4.56 -0.59
CA SER A 144 -6.02 -5.31 -1.63
C SER A 144 -6.78 -5.47 -2.95
N PHE A 145 -8.09 -5.18 -2.97
CA PHE A 145 -8.85 -5.36 -4.20
C PHE A 145 -8.58 -4.23 -5.19
N TYR A 146 -7.93 -4.60 -6.30
CA TYR A 146 -7.67 -3.69 -7.41
C TYR A 146 -8.37 -4.18 -8.68
N ALA A 147 -9.54 -3.63 -8.98
CA ALA A 147 -10.35 -4.00 -10.13
C ALA A 147 -9.75 -3.52 -11.46
N PHE A 148 -8.56 -4.02 -11.79
CA PHE A 148 -7.83 -3.70 -13.00
C PHE A 148 -7.25 -4.97 -13.63
N ARG A 149 -7.80 -5.39 -14.76
CA ARG A 149 -7.56 -6.70 -15.36
C ARG A 149 -6.32 -6.80 -16.26
N LEU A 150 -5.54 -5.72 -16.46
CA LEU A 150 -4.37 -5.75 -17.36
C LEU A 150 -3.13 -6.43 -16.75
N HIS A 151 -3.21 -6.87 -15.50
CA HIS A 151 -2.12 -7.61 -14.86
C HIS A 151 -2.63 -8.95 -14.31
N ASP A 152 -2.11 -10.04 -14.85
CA ASP A 152 -2.45 -11.42 -14.41
C ASP A 152 -1.97 -11.73 -12.97
N ARG A 153 -1.12 -10.88 -12.40
CA ARG A 153 -0.57 -11.05 -11.06
C ARG A 153 -1.54 -10.70 -9.92
N TYR A 154 -2.55 -9.86 -10.18
CA TYR A 154 -3.52 -9.51 -9.15
C TYR A 154 -4.37 -10.72 -8.78
N GLY A 155 -4.75 -10.83 -7.50
CA GLY A 155 -5.65 -11.88 -7.05
C GLY A 155 -7.01 -11.79 -7.74
N ARG A 156 -7.72 -12.92 -7.75
CA ARG A 156 -9.08 -13.00 -8.32
C ARG A 156 -10.04 -13.35 -7.20
N LEU A 157 -11.13 -12.61 -7.14
CA LEU A 157 -12.22 -12.82 -6.20
C LEU A 157 -13.49 -13.25 -6.94
N ALA A 158 -14.14 -14.29 -6.44
CA ALA A 158 -15.51 -14.61 -6.78
C ALA A 158 -16.50 -13.78 -5.94
N THR A 159 -16.10 -13.37 -4.73
CA THR A 159 -16.83 -12.42 -3.89
C THR A 159 -17.11 -11.14 -4.68
N PRO A 160 -18.38 -10.74 -4.86
CA PRO A 160 -18.71 -9.54 -5.60
C PRO A 160 -18.32 -8.30 -4.80
N ILE A 161 -17.46 -7.48 -5.40
CA ILE A 161 -17.03 -6.19 -4.84
C ILE A 161 -17.30 -5.13 -5.90
N ASP A 162 -18.12 -4.14 -5.54
CA ASP A 162 -18.26 -2.93 -6.36
C ASP A 162 -17.04 -2.01 -6.12
N PRO A 163 -16.14 -1.86 -7.12
CA PRO A 163 -14.94 -1.07 -6.96
C PRO A 163 -15.18 0.45 -6.91
N GLU A 164 -16.44 0.86 -7.08
CA GLU A 164 -16.84 2.27 -6.97
C GLU A 164 -17.33 2.62 -5.56
N GLN A 165 -17.60 1.62 -4.72
CA GLN A 165 -17.91 1.83 -3.32
C GLN A 165 -16.62 2.03 -2.51
N PRO A 166 -16.60 2.98 -1.56
CA PRO A 166 -15.41 3.24 -0.75
C PRO A 166 -15.11 2.12 0.25
N VAL A 167 -16.13 1.43 0.74
CA VAL A 167 -16.02 0.37 1.74
C VAL A 167 -17.07 -0.70 1.42
N VAL A 168 -16.67 -1.96 1.38
CA VAL A 168 -17.55 -3.12 1.13
C VAL A 168 -17.31 -4.14 2.23
N GLN A 169 -18.38 -4.65 2.86
CA GLN A 169 -18.25 -5.77 3.78
C GLN A 169 -18.10 -7.07 2.98
N VAL A 170 -16.96 -7.74 3.10
CA VAL A 170 -16.62 -8.95 2.32
C VAL A 170 -16.74 -10.24 3.12
N ARG A 171 -16.58 -10.17 4.45
CA ARG A 171 -16.85 -11.26 5.41
C ARG A 171 -17.43 -10.66 6.69
N ALA A 172 -17.95 -11.49 7.58
CA ALA A 172 -18.38 -11.03 8.89
C ALA A 172 -17.21 -10.39 9.64
N GLY A 173 -17.32 -9.10 9.97
CA GLY A 173 -16.28 -8.34 10.66
C GLY A 173 -15.08 -7.93 9.80
N LEU A 174 -15.06 -8.23 8.50
CA LEU A 174 -14.00 -7.83 7.56
C LEU A 174 -14.54 -6.91 6.47
N LEU A 175 -13.93 -5.74 6.35
CA LEU A 175 -14.21 -4.74 5.33
C LEU A 175 -13.14 -4.79 4.23
N GLU A 176 -13.53 -4.50 3.00
CA GLU A 176 -12.61 -4.24 1.88
C GLU A 176 -12.68 -2.76 1.49
N LEU A 177 -11.52 -2.15 1.28
CA LEU A 177 -11.39 -0.80 0.74
C LEU A 177 -10.74 -0.86 -0.65
N PRO A 178 -11.54 -0.89 -1.73
CA PRO A 178 -11.02 -1.04 -3.08
C PRO A 178 -10.07 0.09 -3.49
N MET A 179 -9.05 -0.27 -4.27
CA MET A 179 -8.12 0.70 -4.84
C MET A 179 -8.82 1.58 -5.87
N THR A 180 -8.56 2.88 -5.80
CA THR A 180 -9.27 3.85 -6.63
C THR A 180 -8.89 3.74 -8.12
N ARG A 181 -9.93 3.81 -8.95
CA ARG A 181 -9.84 3.97 -10.41
C ARG A 181 -10.42 5.32 -10.81
N LEU A 182 -9.96 5.88 -11.91
CA LEU A 182 -10.57 7.04 -12.54
C LEU A 182 -11.43 6.57 -13.72
N MET A 183 -12.71 6.90 -13.67
CA MET A 183 -13.63 6.58 -14.77
C MET A 183 -13.67 7.72 -15.80
N LEU A 184 -13.38 7.39 -17.06
CA LEU A 184 -13.57 8.27 -18.21
C LEU A 184 -14.60 7.64 -19.15
N GLY A 185 -15.87 7.95 -18.93
CA GLY A 185 -16.98 7.20 -19.54
C GLY A 185 -16.93 5.73 -19.11
N PRO A 186 -16.95 4.77 -20.06
CA PRO A 186 -16.85 3.34 -19.74
C PRO A 186 -15.44 2.87 -19.41
N LEU A 187 -14.41 3.71 -19.64
CA LEU A 187 -13.01 3.34 -19.46
C LEU A 187 -12.59 3.56 -18.00
N ALA A 188 -12.13 2.49 -17.35
CA ALA A 188 -11.53 2.54 -16.03
C ALA A 188 -10.01 2.65 -16.13
N LEU A 189 -9.43 3.73 -15.61
CA LEU A 189 -7.99 3.95 -15.58
C LEU A 189 -7.46 3.70 -14.16
N PRO A 190 -6.32 3.01 -14.01
CA PRO A 190 -5.67 2.86 -12.71
C PRO A 190 -5.05 4.19 -12.31
N TRP A 191 -5.55 4.81 -11.25
CA TRP A 191 -5.14 6.15 -10.81
C TRP A 191 -4.53 6.18 -9.42
N ALA A 192 -4.64 5.08 -8.66
CA ALA A 192 -4.24 5.03 -7.26
C ALA A 192 -2.72 4.93 -7.03
N GLY A 193 -1.98 4.30 -7.95
CA GLY A 193 -0.61 3.84 -7.69
C GLY A 193 0.48 4.85 -8.00
N GLY A 194 1.59 4.77 -7.23
CA GLY A 194 2.78 5.59 -7.40
C GLY A 194 3.37 5.57 -8.81
N GLY A 195 3.34 4.42 -9.49
CA GLY A 195 3.78 4.30 -10.88
C GLY A 195 3.02 5.24 -11.83
N TYR A 196 1.69 5.31 -11.70
CA TYR A 196 0.85 6.22 -12.50
C TYR A 196 1.08 7.68 -12.07
N PHE A 197 1.19 7.93 -10.77
CA PHE A 197 1.53 9.25 -10.25
C PHE A 197 2.83 9.79 -10.82
N ARG A 198 3.84 8.93 -10.96
CA ARG A 198 5.14 9.31 -11.53
C ARG A 198 5.12 9.51 -13.05
N LEU A 199 4.33 8.71 -13.77
CA LEU A 199 4.30 8.73 -15.24
C LEU A 199 3.41 9.83 -15.81
N ILE A 200 2.28 10.12 -15.15
CA ILE A 200 1.32 11.13 -15.60
C ILE A 200 1.83 12.53 -15.22
N PRO A 201 1.74 13.55 -16.09
CA PRO A 201 2.03 14.92 -15.69
C PRO A 201 1.22 15.36 -14.49
N TYR A 202 1.87 15.94 -13.46
CA TYR A 202 1.26 16.24 -12.18
C TYR A 202 -0.08 17.00 -12.29
N ALA A 203 -0.13 18.04 -13.13
CA ALA A 203 -1.36 18.81 -13.30
C ALA A 203 -2.56 17.97 -13.79
N LEU A 204 -2.29 16.96 -14.65
CA LEU A 204 -3.34 16.04 -15.11
C LEU A 204 -3.71 15.04 -14.03
N TYR A 205 -2.71 14.49 -13.34
CA TYR A 205 -2.95 13.57 -12.21
C TYR A 205 -3.80 14.22 -11.12
N ARG A 206 -3.42 15.41 -10.69
CA ARG A 206 -4.13 16.24 -9.73
C ARG A 206 -5.59 16.48 -10.12
N ARG A 207 -5.85 16.83 -11.40
CA ARG A 207 -7.23 17.00 -11.93
C ARG A 207 -8.05 15.70 -11.82
N GLY A 208 -7.43 14.56 -12.08
CA GLY A 208 -8.07 13.25 -11.92
C GLY A 208 -8.46 12.98 -10.46
N VAL A 209 -7.56 13.30 -9.52
CA VAL A 209 -7.84 13.19 -8.07
C VAL A 209 -9.00 14.10 -7.67
N ALA A 210 -8.94 15.39 -8.04
CA ALA A 210 -9.99 16.36 -7.74
C ALA A 210 -11.36 15.89 -8.27
N ARG A 211 -11.42 15.50 -9.55
CA ARG A 211 -12.64 14.98 -10.18
C ARG A 211 -13.19 13.75 -9.44
N ARG A 212 -12.31 12.83 -9.00
CA ARG A 212 -12.74 11.64 -8.27
C ARG A 212 -13.32 12.02 -6.90
N LEU A 213 -12.69 12.94 -6.19
CA LEU A 213 -13.17 13.42 -4.90
C LEU A 213 -14.50 14.17 -5.02
N GLU A 214 -14.69 14.96 -6.07
CA GLU A 214 -15.96 15.67 -6.36
C GLU A 214 -17.09 14.68 -6.66
N THR A 215 -16.82 13.63 -7.45
CA THR A 215 -17.88 12.71 -7.92
C THR A 215 -18.18 11.57 -6.95
N ARG A 216 -17.22 11.14 -6.13
CA ARG A 216 -17.32 9.98 -5.25
C ARG A 216 -16.89 10.23 -3.82
N SER A 217 -16.37 11.42 -3.51
CA SER A 217 -15.91 11.83 -2.17
C SER A 217 -14.84 10.93 -1.55
N TRP A 218 -14.18 10.08 -2.35
CA TRP A 218 -13.23 9.07 -1.88
C TRP A 218 -12.10 8.86 -2.87
N PHE A 219 -10.85 8.86 -2.36
CA PHE A 219 -9.67 8.49 -3.13
C PHE A 219 -8.66 7.75 -2.28
N MET A 220 -8.36 6.49 -2.62
CA MET A 220 -7.27 5.70 -2.05
C MET A 220 -6.03 5.85 -2.93
N PHE A 221 -4.96 6.40 -2.37
CA PHE A 221 -3.65 6.56 -3.01
C PHE A 221 -2.64 5.61 -2.36
N TYR A 222 -1.74 5.02 -3.14
CA TYR A 222 -0.66 4.22 -2.58
C TYR A 222 0.63 4.35 -3.38
N PHE A 223 1.77 4.19 -2.70
CA PHE A 223 3.08 3.95 -3.31
C PHE A 223 4.05 3.35 -2.27
N HIS A 224 5.27 3.06 -2.72
CA HIS A 224 6.32 2.46 -1.89
C HIS A 224 7.42 3.50 -1.61
N PRO A 225 8.03 3.57 -0.43
CA PRO A 225 9.08 4.55 -0.11
C PRO A 225 10.26 4.54 -1.07
N TRP A 226 10.62 3.38 -1.63
CA TRP A 226 11.69 3.28 -2.62
C TRP A 226 11.38 4.04 -3.94
N GLU A 227 10.15 4.46 -4.19
CA GLU A 227 9.79 5.31 -5.32
C GLU A 227 10.23 6.78 -5.11
N LEU A 228 10.55 7.19 -3.89
CA LEU A 228 11.17 8.48 -3.60
C LEU A 228 12.68 8.48 -3.90
N ASP A 229 13.32 7.32 -3.91
CA ASP A 229 14.75 7.20 -4.16
C ASP A 229 15.06 7.40 -5.65
N ALA A 230 15.74 8.50 -5.97
CA ALA A 230 16.16 8.79 -7.33
C ALA A 230 17.40 7.99 -7.78
N GLU A 231 18.11 7.37 -6.83
CA GLU A 231 19.30 6.59 -7.12
C GLU A 231 18.92 5.25 -7.76
N GLU A 232 19.61 4.90 -8.84
CA GLU A 232 19.47 3.57 -9.43
C GLU A 232 20.06 2.51 -8.50
N VAL A 233 19.31 1.41 -8.34
CA VAL A 233 19.88 0.24 -7.67
C VAL A 233 20.81 -0.49 -8.63
N PRO A 234 21.93 -1.07 -8.15
CA PRO A 234 22.92 -1.72 -8.99
C PRO A 234 22.41 -3.08 -9.50
N LEU A 235 21.48 -3.04 -10.45
CA LEU A 235 20.96 -4.25 -11.12
C LEU A 235 21.40 -4.27 -12.58
N PRO A 236 22.40 -5.09 -12.94
CA PRO A 236 22.96 -5.10 -14.28
C PRO A 236 22.00 -5.58 -15.37
N THR A 237 20.91 -6.25 -15.00
CA THR A 237 20.04 -7.01 -15.92
C THR A 237 18.66 -6.43 -16.16
N LEU A 238 18.35 -5.22 -15.70
CA LEU A 238 17.05 -4.59 -15.99
C LEU A 238 16.90 -4.23 -17.44
N SER A 239 15.84 -4.74 -18.11
CA SER A 239 15.48 -4.31 -19.46
C SER A 239 15.16 -2.81 -19.52
N ALA A 240 15.28 -2.19 -20.70
CA ALA A 240 14.96 -0.77 -20.89
C ALA A 240 13.52 -0.44 -20.46
N THR A 241 12.56 -1.34 -20.73
CA THR A 241 11.17 -1.18 -20.30
C THR A 241 11.03 -1.21 -18.78
N MET A 242 11.74 -2.12 -18.10
CA MET A 242 11.73 -2.20 -16.63
C MET A 242 12.39 -0.97 -16.02
N LYS A 243 13.52 -0.50 -16.57
CA LYS A 243 14.16 0.77 -16.16
C LYS A 243 13.20 1.93 -16.30
N PHE A 244 12.57 2.09 -17.45
CA PHE A 244 11.58 3.14 -17.69
C PHE A 244 10.46 3.11 -16.63
N ARG A 245 9.84 1.96 -16.41
CA ARG A 245 8.74 1.82 -15.44
C ARG A 245 9.18 2.05 -13.99
N SER A 246 10.41 1.66 -13.64
CA SER A 246 10.91 1.74 -12.27
C SER A 246 11.43 3.13 -11.91
N TYR A 247 12.10 3.83 -12.81
CA TYR A 247 12.83 5.06 -12.49
C TYR A 247 12.20 6.35 -13.02
N THR A 248 11.39 6.27 -14.09
CA THR A 248 10.80 7.48 -14.66
C THR A 248 9.95 8.23 -13.64
N GLY A 249 10.21 9.54 -13.52
CA GLY A 249 9.45 10.44 -12.65
C GLY A 249 9.86 10.45 -11.17
N ARG A 250 10.80 9.61 -10.72
CA ARG A 250 11.25 9.61 -9.31
C ARG A 250 11.80 10.97 -8.87
N GLY A 251 12.55 11.65 -9.71
CA GLY A 251 13.15 12.97 -9.38
C GLY A 251 12.14 14.07 -9.04
N ARG A 252 10.87 13.94 -9.48
CA ARG A 252 9.80 14.90 -9.13
C ARG A 252 8.87 14.40 -8.01
N MET A 253 8.95 13.12 -7.64
CA MET A 253 8.04 12.44 -6.72
C MET A 253 7.88 13.19 -5.41
N ARG A 254 8.96 13.63 -4.80
CA ARG A 254 8.99 14.39 -3.52
C ARG A 254 8.17 15.67 -3.58
N ARG A 255 8.43 16.49 -4.60
CA ARG A 255 7.75 17.75 -4.80
C ARG A 255 6.25 17.53 -5.06
N ASP A 256 5.95 16.62 -5.97
CA ASP A 256 4.58 16.37 -6.42
C ASP A 256 3.74 15.75 -5.29
N LEU A 257 4.33 14.84 -4.49
CA LEU A 257 3.68 14.26 -3.31
C LEU A 257 3.37 15.35 -2.25
N ARG A 258 4.36 16.20 -1.95
CA ARG A 258 4.12 17.31 -1.00
C ARG A 258 2.96 18.18 -1.45
N SER A 259 2.94 18.58 -2.72
CA SER A 259 1.86 19.40 -3.28
C SER A 259 0.51 18.69 -3.22
N LEU A 260 0.47 17.38 -3.49
CA LEU A 260 -0.75 16.59 -3.42
C LEU A 260 -1.31 16.52 -2.00
N LEU A 261 -0.45 16.27 -1.02
CA LEU A 261 -0.82 16.21 0.40
C LEU A 261 -1.22 17.57 0.98
N GLN A 262 -0.58 18.66 0.56
CA GLN A 262 -0.94 20.01 0.97
C GLN A 262 -2.33 20.42 0.45
N GLU A 263 -2.70 19.96 -0.74
CA GLU A 263 -3.99 20.31 -1.35
C GLU A 263 -5.14 19.45 -0.83
N PHE A 264 -4.95 18.13 -0.75
CA PHE A 264 -6.02 17.18 -0.45
C PHE A 264 -6.00 16.68 1.00
N GLY A 265 -4.91 16.90 1.72
CA GLY A 265 -4.67 16.29 3.03
C GLY A 265 -4.40 14.79 2.94
N SER A 266 -4.49 14.14 4.06
CA SER A 266 -4.62 12.67 4.17
C SER A 266 -5.09 12.32 5.57
N ALA A 267 -5.81 11.20 5.70
CA ALA A 267 -6.25 10.64 6.96
C ALA A 267 -5.87 9.15 7.03
N ARG A 268 -5.84 8.61 8.24
CA ARG A 268 -5.66 7.18 8.49
C ARG A 268 -6.91 6.41 8.07
N ILE A 269 -6.73 5.19 7.61
CA ILE A 269 -7.85 4.32 7.19
C ILE A 269 -8.72 3.96 8.41
N ASP A 270 -8.09 3.52 9.52
CA ASP A 270 -8.83 3.10 10.72
C ASP A 270 -9.68 4.24 11.33
N ASP A 271 -9.14 5.45 11.43
CA ASP A 271 -9.88 6.61 11.94
C ASP A 271 -11.00 7.01 10.98
N THR A 272 -10.76 6.87 9.68
CA THR A 272 -11.77 7.14 8.65
C THR A 272 -12.92 6.15 8.74
N LEU A 273 -12.65 4.86 8.88
CA LEU A 273 -13.69 3.84 9.05
C LEU A 273 -14.51 4.09 10.31
N LYS A 274 -13.86 4.40 11.45
CA LYS A 274 -14.56 4.77 12.69
C LYS A 274 -15.48 6.00 12.50
N SER A 275 -15.00 7.01 11.77
CA SER A 275 -15.79 8.24 11.47
C SER A 275 -17.01 7.95 10.56
N LEU A 276 -17.00 6.85 9.83
CA LEU A 276 -18.11 6.35 9.02
C LEU A 276 -19.08 5.47 9.80
N GLY A 277 -18.83 5.21 11.09
CA GLY A 277 -19.65 4.38 11.95
C GLY A 277 -19.27 2.90 11.98
N TYR A 278 -18.23 2.48 11.26
CA TYR A 278 -17.70 1.12 11.38
C TYR A 278 -16.88 0.99 12.67
N GLN A 279 -16.95 -0.18 13.32
CA GLN A 279 -16.20 -0.48 14.54
C GLN A 279 -15.43 -1.78 14.37
N PRO A 280 -14.17 -1.86 14.83
CA PRO A 280 -13.46 -3.14 14.90
C PRO A 280 -14.11 -4.04 15.95
N ALA A 281 -14.12 -5.34 15.67
CA ALA A 281 -14.65 -6.35 16.60
C ALA A 281 -13.75 -6.54 17.83
#